data_4b9db9cd0a2757637037481438c71a09
#
_entry.id   4b9db9cd0a2757637037481438c71a09
#
_cell.length_a   1.000
_cell.length_b   1.000
_cell.length_c   1.000
_cell.angle_alpha   90.00
_cell.angle_beta   90.00
_cell.angle_gamma   90.00
#
_symmetry.space_group_name_H-M   'P 1'
#
loop_
_entity.id
_entity.type
_entity.pdbx_description
1 polymer ?
#
loop_
_entity_poly.entity_id
_entity_poly.type
_entity_poly.pdbx_seq_one_letter_code
_entity_poly.pdbx_strand_id
1 'polypeptide(L)'
;MPQPFQHREQLIRRIRKLPESAWPRIEEVVVELEHAQSALPAVFSHDVVARDSESQPPLSMEGCVKPQHSRVWPHAPIHKLSKQGTYIVTAGTLHKRHLFRGDERLDLLEGKLLELAEHYGWQLEAWAVFSNHYHFVAQAGSKAGKLKDMLSHLHTATAAEINATDQQPDRQVWHNFWDTELTIETSYLARLHYVHTNAVKHGLVKVANEYRWCSARWFESTATPAQVKTIYSFGVSRVRVFDDF
;
A
#
# COMPACT_ATOMS: atom_id res chain seq x y z
N MET A 1 -33.87 -1.66 -6.48
CA MET A 1 -33.17 -2.02 -5.22
C MET A 1 -31.97 -1.11 -5.07
N PRO A 2 -31.76 -0.45 -3.93
CA PRO A 2 -30.59 0.42 -3.75
C PRO A 2 -29.31 -0.43 -3.79
N GLN A 3 -28.31 0.06 -4.52
CA GLN A 3 -27.00 -0.58 -4.68
C GLN A 3 -26.32 -0.74 -3.30
N PRO A 4 -25.62 -1.84 -3.01
CA PRO A 4 -24.97 -2.13 -1.72
C PRO A 4 -24.08 -0.99 -1.21
N PHE A 5 -23.55 -0.19 -2.11
CA PHE A 5 -22.66 0.94 -1.84
C PHE A 5 -23.38 2.12 -1.17
N GLN A 6 -24.62 2.44 -1.60
CA GLN A 6 -25.40 3.53 -1.00
C GLN A 6 -25.84 3.21 0.44
N HIS A 7 -26.11 1.94 0.71
CA HIS A 7 -26.49 1.48 2.04
C HIS A 7 -25.35 1.64 3.06
N ARG A 8 -24.12 1.32 2.67
CA ARG A 8 -22.91 1.45 3.51
C ARG A 8 -22.62 2.91 3.87
N GLU A 9 -22.68 3.81 2.91
CA GLU A 9 -22.48 5.25 3.13
C GLU A 9 -23.52 5.83 4.08
N GLN A 10 -24.80 5.44 3.92
CA GLN A 10 -25.88 5.86 4.80
C GLN A 10 -25.67 5.33 6.22
N LEU A 11 -25.20 4.11 6.40
CA LEU A 11 -24.89 3.52 7.70
C LEU A 11 -23.77 4.26 8.41
N ILE A 12 -22.66 4.56 7.70
CA ILE A 12 -21.54 5.33 8.23
C ILE A 12 -21.99 6.74 8.67
N ARG A 13 -22.81 7.41 7.88
CA ARG A 13 -23.37 8.72 8.23
C ARG A 13 -24.28 8.67 9.48
N ARG A 14 -25.00 7.58 9.66
CA ARG A 14 -25.85 7.37 10.84
C ARG A 14 -25.02 7.11 12.09
N ILE A 15 -23.98 6.28 11.99
CA ILE A 15 -23.05 5.97 13.09
C ILE A 15 -22.34 7.25 13.56
N ARG A 16 -21.86 8.09 12.64
CA ARG A 16 -21.18 9.36 12.98
C ARG A 16 -22.05 10.39 13.71
N LYS A 17 -23.38 10.23 13.66
CA LYS A 17 -24.33 11.11 14.34
C LYS A 17 -24.75 10.61 15.71
N LEU A 18 -24.26 9.45 16.14
CA LEU A 18 -24.58 8.91 17.45
C LEU A 18 -23.83 9.65 18.55
N PRO A 19 -24.47 9.84 19.74
CA PRO A 19 -23.80 10.47 20.88
C PRO A 19 -22.63 9.61 21.39
N GLU A 20 -21.64 10.23 22.00
CA GLU A 20 -20.45 9.54 22.55
C GLU A 20 -20.81 8.38 23.48
N SER A 21 -21.91 8.47 24.21
CA SER A 21 -22.41 7.40 25.08
C SER A 21 -22.80 6.10 24.35
N ALA A 22 -22.98 6.15 23.03
CA ALA A 22 -23.28 4.96 22.22
C ALA A 22 -22.04 4.21 21.73
N TRP A 23 -20.86 4.81 21.78
CA TRP A 23 -19.63 4.24 21.25
C TRP A 23 -19.20 2.91 21.92
N PRO A 24 -19.27 2.73 23.25
CA PRO A 24 -18.89 1.46 23.87
C PRO A 24 -19.71 0.28 23.36
N ARG A 25 -21.02 0.51 23.09
CA ARG A 25 -21.91 -0.53 22.58
C ARG A 25 -21.69 -0.85 21.10
N ILE A 26 -21.23 0.13 20.33
CA ILE A 26 -20.84 -0.07 18.92
C ILE A 26 -19.54 -0.89 18.87
N GLU A 27 -18.57 -0.60 19.72
CA GLU A 27 -17.34 -1.36 19.85
C GLU A 27 -17.62 -2.83 20.24
N GLU A 28 -18.53 -3.07 21.17
CA GLU A 28 -18.93 -4.41 21.59
C GLU A 28 -19.51 -5.21 20.42
N VAL A 29 -20.45 -4.62 19.65
CA VAL A 29 -21.05 -5.27 18.47
C VAL A 29 -19.99 -5.52 17.36
N VAL A 30 -19.05 -4.63 17.18
CA VAL A 30 -17.96 -4.82 16.22
C VAL A 30 -17.05 -6.00 16.63
N VAL A 31 -16.74 -6.12 17.92
CA VAL A 31 -15.95 -7.22 18.48
C VAL A 31 -16.69 -8.57 18.33
N GLU A 32 -18.00 -8.61 18.59
CA GLU A 32 -18.83 -9.80 18.39
C GLU A 32 -18.85 -10.26 16.92
N LEU A 33 -19.00 -9.33 15.99
CA LEU A 33 -18.96 -9.63 14.55
C LEU A 33 -17.59 -10.14 14.08
N GLU A 34 -16.51 -9.64 14.68
CA GLU A 34 -15.15 -10.11 14.41
C GLU A 34 -14.92 -11.55 14.89
N HIS A 35 -15.43 -11.89 16.07
CA HIS A 35 -15.37 -13.27 16.59
C HIS A 35 -16.22 -14.23 15.74
N ALA A 36 -17.38 -13.81 15.26
CA ALA A 36 -18.24 -14.60 14.40
C ALA A 36 -17.59 -14.88 13.02
N GLN A 37 -16.82 -13.93 12.46
CA GLN A 37 -16.09 -14.15 11.21
C GLN A 37 -14.87 -15.08 11.34
N SER A 38 -14.22 -15.09 12.51
CA SER A 38 -13.09 -16.01 12.77
C SER A 38 -13.49 -17.45 13.06
N ALA A 39 -14.78 -17.72 13.27
CA ALA A 39 -15.33 -19.05 13.52
C ALA A 39 -15.81 -19.80 12.26
N LEU A 40 -15.69 -19.21 11.07
CA LEU A 40 -16.01 -19.90 9.82
C LEU A 40 -14.86 -20.84 9.40
N PRO A 41 -15.11 -22.12 9.13
CA PRO A 41 -14.07 -23.08 8.76
C PRO A 41 -13.49 -22.71 7.38
N ALA A 42 -12.17 -22.75 7.28
CA ALA A 42 -11.45 -22.67 6.02
C ALA A 42 -11.77 -23.90 5.16
N VAL A 43 -12.60 -23.75 4.15
CA VAL A 43 -12.83 -24.77 3.14
C VAL A 43 -12.06 -24.33 1.89
N PHE A 44 -11.06 -25.11 1.56
CA PHE A 44 -10.42 -25.46 0.31
C PHE A 44 -8.89 -25.51 0.44
N SER A 45 -8.42 -26.71 0.79
CA SER A 45 -7.08 -27.18 0.46
C SER A 45 -7.13 -27.78 -0.95
N HIS A 46 -6.34 -27.26 -1.87
CA HIS A 46 -5.99 -27.99 -3.10
C HIS A 46 -4.55 -28.46 -3.00
N ASP A 47 -4.41 -29.78 -2.93
CA ASP A 47 -3.17 -30.52 -3.12
C ASP A 47 -2.60 -30.23 -4.50
N VAL A 48 -1.37 -29.71 -4.55
CA VAL A 48 -0.58 -29.66 -5.78
C VAL A 48 0.57 -30.65 -5.66
N VAL A 49 0.46 -31.67 -6.49
CA VAL A 49 1.42 -32.75 -6.71
C VAL A 49 2.76 -32.16 -7.19
N ALA A 50 3.83 -32.53 -6.51
CA ALA A 50 5.21 -32.30 -6.92
C ALA A 50 5.52 -32.98 -8.25
N ARG A 51 6.18 -32.26 -9.16
CA ARG A 51 6.90 -32.85 -10.31
C ARG A 51 8.38 -32.45 -10.25
N ASP A 52 9.18 -33.45 -10.48
CA ASP A 52 10.60 -33.52 -10.34
C ASP A 52 11.40 -32.48 -11.15
N SER A 53 12.49 -32.05 -10.55
CA SER A 53 13.50 -31.16 -11.07
C SER A 53 14.50 -31.90 -11.95
N GLU A 54 14.66 -31.48 -13.19
CA GLU A 54 15.87 -31.75 -13.97
C GLU A 54 16.84 -30.58 -13.84
N SER A 55 18.07 -30.92 -13.51
CA SER A 55 19.20 -30.04 -13.27
C SER A 55 19.81 -29.50 -14.57
N GLN A 56 19.96 -28.17 -14.70
CA GLN A 56 20.84 -27.56 -15.69
C GLN A 56 22.05 -26.90 -15.02
N PRO A 57 23.24 -26.90 -15.65
CA PRO A 57 24.48 -26.40 -15.06
C PRO A 57 24.57 -24.87 -15.05
N PRO A 58 25.45 -24.27 -14.21
CA PRO A 58 25.50 -22.85 -14.00
C PRO A 58 26.12 -22.10 -15.18
N LEU A 59 25.43 -21.09 -15.66
CA LEU A 59 25.94 -20.11 -16.61
C LEU A 59 26.82 -19.10 -15.88
N SER A 60 27.98 -18.84 -16.45
CA SER A 60 29.02 -17.93 -15.98
C SER A 60 28.51 -16.50 -15.77
N MET A 61 28.81 -15.95 -14.60
CA MET A 61 28.59 -14.56 -14.25
C MET A 61 29.63 -13.64 -14.87
N GLU A 62 29.38 -13.09 -16.04
CA GLU A 62 30.06 -11.88 -16.52
C GLU A 62 29.04 -10.95 -17.16
N GLY A 63 28.92 -9.71 -16.62
CA GLY A 63 28.27 -8.61 -17.30
C GLY A 63 26.92 -8.12 -16.76
N CYS A 64 26.58 -8.31 -15.49
CA CYS A 64 25.44 -7.63 -14.90
C CYS A 64 25.82 -6.21 -14.47
N VAL A 65 25.63 -5.23 -15.37
CA VAL A 65 25.63 -3.82 -15.02
C VAL A 65 24.40 -3.58 -14.14
N LYS A 66 24.62 -3.40 -12.84
CA LYS A 66 23.56 -3.03 -11.89
C LYS A 66 23.01 -1.66 -12.31
N PRO A 67 21.69 -1.52 -12.56
CA PRO A 67 21.11 -0.19 -12.69
C PRO A 67 21.27 0.49 -11.33
N GLN A 68 22.11 1.50 -11.24
CA GLN A 68 22.21 2.40 -10.10
C GLN A 68 21.01 3.35 -10.14
N HIS A 69 19.86 2.90 -9.66
CA HIS A 69 18.76 3.78 -9.28
C HIS A 69 18.57 3.71 -7.77
N SER A 70 19.56 4.17 -7.02
CA SER A 70 19.31 4.71 -5.71
C SER A 70 18.75 6.14 -5.92
N ARG A 71 17.46 6.27 -6.24
CA ARG A 71 16.79 7.55 -6.03
C ARG A 71 16.86 7.80 -4.53
N VAL A 72 17.76 8.69 -4.14
CA VAL A 72 17.83 9.20 -2.77
C VAL A 72 16.58 10.06 -2.61
N TRP A 73 15.63 9.61 -1.80
CA TRP A 73 14.48 10.42 -1.45
C TRP A 73 14.98 11.67 -0.70
N PRO A 74 14.51 12.89 -1.04
CA PRO A 74 15.17 14.13 -0.63
C PRO A 74 15.08 14.46 0.85
N HIS A 75 14.33 13.71 1.64
CA HIS A 75 14.21 13.96 3.09
C HIS A 75 14.28 12.66 3.90
N ALA A 76 14.76 12.78 5.15
CA ALA A 76 14.68 11.70 6.11
C ALA A 76 13.24 11.58 6.67
N PRO A 77 12.78 10.36 7.05
CA PRO A 77 11.46 10.17 7.65
C PRO A 77 11.31 11.01 8.94
N ILE A 78 10.26 11.81 9.00
CA ILE A 78 10.05 12.73 10.14
C ILE A 78 9.43 12.00 11.33
N HIS A 79 8.68 10.92 11.11
CA HIS A 79 7.98 10.10 12.10
C HIS A 79 7.06 10.88 13.06
N LYS A 80 6.54 12.01 12.63
CA LYS A 80 5.58 12.84 13.36
C LYS A 80 4.42 13.20 12.44
N LEU A 81 3.22 13.30 12.99
CA LEU A 81 2.06 13.76 12.26
C LEU A 81 2.24 15.21 11.80
N SER A 82 1.94 15.48 10.54
CA SER A 82 1.94 16.84 9.99
C SER A 82 0.68 17.59 10.43
N LYS A 83 0.84 18.87 10.75
CA LYS A 83 -0.31 19.78 10.98
C LYS A 83 -1.11 20.06 9.71
N GLN A 84 -0.54 19.84 8.54
CA GLN A 84 -1.17 20.01 7.23
C GLN A 84 -1.92 18.76 6.76
N GLY A 85 -1.86 17.67 7.53
CA GLY A 85 -2.49 16.39 7.26
C GLY A 85 -1.49 15.30 6.87
N THR A 86 -1.75 14.11 7.38
CA THR A 86 -1.01 12.88 7.06
C THR A 86 -2.02 11.83 6.60
N TYR A 87 -1.77 11.18 5.49
CA TYR A 87 -2.72 10.24 4.90
C TYR A 87 -2.08 8.90 4.61
N ILE A 88 -2.83 7.82 4.82
CA ILE A 88 -2.57 6.54 4.16
C ILE A 88 -3.45 6.43 2.93
N VAL A 89 -2.85 6.00 1.83
CA VAL A 89 -3.55 5.75 0.57
C VAL A 89 -3.36 4.30 0.15
N THR A 90 -4.43 3.72 -0.36
CA THR A 90 -4.43 2.41 -1.00
C THR A 90 -5.18 2.50 -2.31
N ALA A 91 -4.61 2.00 -3.40
CA ALA A 91 -5.29 1.88 -4.67
C ALA A 91 -5.00 0.53 -5.31
N GLY A 92 -6.00 -0.04 -5.94
CA GLY A 92 -5.91 -1.32 -6.64
C GLY A 92 -6.33 -1.22 -8.10
N THR A 93 -5.82 -2.12 -8.92
CA THR A 93 -6.24 -2.29 -10.30
C THR A 93 -7.67 -2.84 -10.38
N LEU A 94 -8.33 -2.58 -11.50
CA LEU A 94 -9.67 -3.11 -11.75
C LEU A 94 -9.65 -4.65 -11.73
N HIS A 95 -10.55 -5.22 -10.92
CA HIS A 95 -10.67 -6.67 -10.69
C HIS A 95 -9.36 -7.30 -10.15
N LYS A 96 -8.52 -6.54 -9.47
CA LYS A 96 -7.25 -6.99 -8.88
C LYS A 96 -6.30 -7.65 -9.89
N ARG A 97 -6.40 -7.28 -11.17
CA ARG A 97 -5.55 -7.82 -12.24
C ARG A 97 -4.11 -7.37 -12.05
N HIS A 98 -3.17 -8.30 -12.17
CA HIS A 98 -1.73 -8.02 -12.03
C HIS A 98 -1.16 -7.30 -13.28
N LEU A 99 -1.65 -6.09 -13.56
CA LEU A 99 -1.29 -5.32 -14.76
C LEU A 99 0.13 -4.73 -14.69
N PHE A 100 0.67 -4.57 -13.49
CA PHE A 100 2.03 -4.08 -13.26
C PHE A 100 3.03 -5.22 -12.97
N ARG A 101 2.77 -6.43 -13.47
CA ARG A 101 3.70 -7.56 -13.31
C ARG A 101 4.98 -7.34 -14.12
N GLY A 102 6.14 -7.60 -13.50
CA GLY A 102 7.47 -7.44 -14.06
C GLY A 102 8.15 -6.14 -13.61
N ASP A 103 9.47 -6.18 -13.58
CA ASP A 103 10.31 -5.13 -12.99
C ASP A 103 10.10 -3.77 -13.66
N GLU A 104 10.04 -3.74 -14.99
CA GLU A 104 9.85 -2.48 -15.75
C GLU A 104 8.54 -1.78 -15.42
N ARG A 105 7.46 -2.53 -15.21
CA ARG A 105 6.15 -1.98 -14.88
C ARG A 105 6.07 -1.54 -13.43
N LEU A 106 6.73 -2.25 -12.53
CA LEU A 106 6.86 -1.84 -11.13
C LEU A 106 7.74 -0.60 -11.01
N ASP A 107 8.84 -0.51 -11.78
CA ASP A 107 9.69 0.68 -11.88
C ASP A 107 8.92 1.90 -12.42
N LEU A 108 8.08 1.70 -13.42
CA LEU A 108 7.18 2.74 -13.95
C LEU A 108 6.24 3.26 -12.85
N LEU A 109 5.54 2.36 -12.15
CA LEU A 109 4.55 2.76 -11.15
C LEU A 109 5.20 3.44 -9.95
N GLU A 110 6.28 2.87 -9.40
CA GLU A 110 7.04 3.49 -8.31
C GLU A 110 7.63 4.83 -8.75
N GLY A 111 8.28 4.87 -9.93
CA GLY A 111 8.89 6.08 -10.45
C GLY A 111 7.89 7.22 -10.61
N LYS A 112 6.69 6.93 -11.13
CA LYS A 112 5.63 7.93 -11.26
C LYS A 112 5.04 8.35 -9.92
N LEU A 113 4.91 7.43 -8.95
CA LEU A 113 4.47 7.79 -7.61
C LEU A 113 5.44 8.77 -6.95
N LEU A 114 6.75 8.50 -7.00
CA LEU A 114 7.77 9.35 -6.40
C LEU A 114 7.85 10.72 -7.09
N GLU A 115 7.83 10.75 -8.43
CA GLU A 115 7.84 11.97 -9.24
C GLU A 115 6.65 12.88 -8.92
N LEU A 116 5.45 12.31 -8.88
CA LEU A 116 4.23 13.08 -8.67
C LEU A 116 4.06 13.50 -7.21
N ALA A 117 4.50 12.71 -6.25
CA ALA A 117 4.51 13.14 -4.85
C ALA A 117 5.37 14.40 -4.67
N GLU A 118 6.57 14.43 -5.25
CA GLU A 118 7.44 15.61 -5.24
C GLU A 118 6.78 16.80 -5.97
N HIS A 119 6.26 16.58 -7.18
CA HIS A 119 5.61 17.62 -7.99
C HIS A 119 4.43 18.28 -7.26
N TYR A 120 3.62 17.49 -6.56
CA TYR A 120 2.46 17.99 -5.80
C TYR A 120 2.79 18.41 -4.36
N GLY A 121 4.05 18.34 -3.94
CA GLY A 121 4.51 18.75 -2.62
C GLY A 121 4.11 17.82 -1.48
N TRP A 122 3.89 16.54 -1.78
CA TRP A 122 3.63 15.48 -0.80
C TRP A 122 4.92 14.78 -0.39
N GLN A 123 5.15 14.66 0.91
CA GLN A 123 6.30 13.97 1.48
C GLN A 123 5.92 12.52 1.80
N LEU A 124 6.46 11.57 1.03
CA LEU A 124 6.22 10.16 1.30
C LEU A 124 7.04 9.70 2.50
N GLU A 125 6.37 9.11 3.48
CA GLU A 125 6.99 8.55 4.69
C GLU A 125 7.16 7.02 4.60
N ALA A 126 6.28 6.35 3.86
CA ALA A 126 6.37 4.94 3.52
C ALA A 126 5.63 4.67 2.21
N TRP A 127 6.12 3.75 1.40
CA TRP A 127 5.42 3.25 0.21
C TRP A 127 5.76 1.78 -0.06
N ALA A 128 4.83 1.09 -0.71
CA ALA A 128 5.02 -0.23 -1.28
C ALA A 128 4.15 -0.37 -2.53
N VAL A 129 4.76 -0.78 -3.64
CA VAL A 129 4.13 -0.91 -4.96
C VAL A 129 4.14 -2.37 -5.37
N PHE A 130 2.98 -2.87 -5.82
CA PHE A 130 2.76 -4.25 -6.21
C PHE A 130 2.18 -4.35 -7.61
N SER A 131 2.11 -5.55 -8.13
CA SER A 131 1.64 -5.79 -9.51
C SER A 131 0.16 -5.45 -9.75
N ASN A 132 -0.65 -5.34 -8.69
CA ASN A 132 -2.09 -5.07 -8.78
C ASN A 132 -2.58 -3.99 -7.80
N HIS A 133 -1.72 -3.44 -6.95
CA HIS A 133 -2.08 -2.37 -6.01
C HIS A 133 -0.84 -1.64 -5.50
N TYR A 134 -1.05 -0.56 -4.76
CA TYR A 134 -0.01 0.11 -4.00
C TYR A 134 -0.56 0.68 -2.69
N HIS A 135 0.35 0.91 -1.75
CA HIS A 135 0.11 1.64 -0.52
C HIS A 135 1.15 2.73 -0.35
N PHE A 136 0.76 3.84 0.23
CA PHE A 136 1.73 4.79 0.77
C PHE A 136 1.17 5.55 1.96
N VAL A 137 2.07 6.06 2.80
CA VAL A 137 1.79 7.07 3.82
C VAL A 137 2.51 8.33 3.40
N ALA A 138 1.79 9.45 3.34
CA ALA A 138 2.34 10.74 2.94
C ALA A 138 1.85 11.86 3.85
N GLN A 139 2.71 12.87 4.01
CA GLN A 139 2.41 14.10 4.70
C GLN A 139 2.27 15.25 3.70
N ALA A 140 1.26 16.09 3.90
CA ALA A 140 1.13 17.31 3.13
C ALA A 140 2.23 18.31 3.52
N GLY A 141 3.00 18.77 2.55
CA GLY A 141 3.87 19.93 2.71
C GLY A 141 3.08 21.23 2.81
N SER A 142 3.73 22.34 3.18
CA SER A 142 3.06 23.63 3.36
C SER A 142 2.39 24.18 2.09
N LYS A 143 2.80 23.72 0.91
CA LYS A 143 2.27 24.10 -0.41
C LYS A 143 1.73 22.90 -1.17
N ALA A 144 1.37 21.82 -0.48
CA ALA A 144 0.89 20.60 -1.13
C ALA A 144 -0.39 20.89 -1.94
N GLY A 145 -0.42 20.37 -3.16
CA GLY A 145 -1.63 20.31 -3.97
C GLY A 145 -2.60 19.28 -3.41
N LYS A 146 -3.81 19.20 -3.98
CA LYS A 146 -4.81 18.24 -3.52
C LYS A 146 -4.35 16.82 -3.78
N LEU A 147 -4.46 15.96 -2.77
CA LEU A 147 -4.12 14.53 -2.87
C LEU A 147 -4.86 13.83 -4.02
N LYS A 148 -6.14 14.15 -4.19
CA LYS A 148 -6.98 13.61 -5.27
C LYS A 148 -6.42 13.93 -6.66
N ASP A 149 -5.90 15.14 -6.87
CA ASP A 149 -5.36 15.56 -8.16
C ASP A 149 -4.07 14.80 -8.47
N MET A 150 -3.18 14.62 -7.45
CA MET A 150 -1.99 13.79 -7.56
C MET A 150 -2.34 12.35 -7.93
N LEU A 151 -3.32 11.73 -7.25
CA LEU A 151 -3.74 10.36 -7.50
C LEU A 151 -4.39 10.19 -8.87
N SER A 152 -5.23 11.15 -9.29
CA SER A 152 -5.80 11.17 -10.65
C SER A 152 -4.71 11.23 -11.72
N HIS A 153 -3.69 12.05 -11.53
CA HIS A 153 -2.56 12.17 -12.45
C HIS A 153 -1.75 10.87 -12.50
N LEU A 154 -1.42 10.28 -11.33
CA LEU A 154 -0.73 8.99 -11.25
C LEU A 154 -1.48 7.88 -11.99
N HIS A 155 -2.78 7.77 -11.76
CA HIS A 155 -3.61 6.75 -12.40
C HIS A 155 -3.73 6.95 -13.91
N THR A 156 -3.90 8.19 -14.36
CA THR A 156 -4.00 8.50 -15.80
C THR A 156 -2.68 8.22 -16.51
N ALA A 157 -1.56 8.69 -15.98
CA ALA A 157 -0.26 8.52 -16.59
C ALA A 157 0.15 7.04 -16.68
N THR A 158 0.02 6.30 -15.57
CA THR A 158 0.39 4.87 -15.53
C THR A 158 -0.56 3.99 -16.35
N ALA A 159 -1.86 4.32 -16.42
CA ALA A 159 -2.80 3.62 -17.27
C ALA A 159 -2.49 3.82 -18.75
N ALA A 160 -2.13 5.04 -19.17
CA ALA A 160 -1.76 5.34 -20.55
C ALA A 160 -0.55 4.51 -21.01
N GLU A 161 0.50 4.47 -20.19
CA GLU A 161 1.73 3.70 -20.47
C GLU A 161 1.48 2.19 -20.57
N ILE A 162 0.76 1.62 -19.60
CA ILE A 162 0.46 0.18 -19.60
C ILE A 162 -0.46 -0.19 -20.78
N ASN A 163 -1.42 0.66 -21.10
CA ASN A 163 -2.33 0.41 -22.21
C ASN A 163 -1.62 0.54 -23.56
N ALA A 164 -0.71 1.49 -23.71
CA ALA A 164 0.12 1.60 -24.92
C ALA A 164 1.02 0.37 -25.08
N THR A 165 1.69 -0.07 -24.01
CA THR A 165 2.56 -1.26 -24.02
C THR A 165 1.78 -2.53 -24.37
N ASP A 166 0.56 -2.68 -23.84
CA ASP A 166 -0.29 -3.86 -24.08
C ASP A 166 -1.12 -3.76 -25.36
N GLN A 167 -1.05 -2.64 -26.10
CA GLN A 167 -1.88 -2.35 -27.27
C GLN A 167 -3.38 -2.48 -26.99
N GLN A 168 -3.79 -2.03 -25.80
CA GLN A 168 -5.18 -2.06 -25.34
C GLN A 168 -5.66 -0.64 -24.96
N PRO A 169 -5.87 0.24 -25.96
CA PRO A 169 -6.40 1.57 -25.70
C PRO A 169 -7.76 1.44 -24.98
N ASP A 170 -8.11 2.41 -24.17
CA ASP A 170 -9.38 2.51 -23.45
C ASP A 170 -9.62 1.45 -22.35
N ARG A 171 -8.67 0.52 -22.11
CA ARG A 171 -8.78 -0.41 -20.99
C ARG A 171 -8.72 0.34 -19.67
N GLN A 172 -9.71 0.15 -18.81
CA GLN A 172 -9.65 0.64 -17.44
C GLN A 172 -8.61 -0.15 -16.62
N VAL A 173 -7.57 0.54 -16.15
CA VAL A 173 -6.47 -0.06 -15.36
C VAL A 173 -6.79 0.00 -13.87
N TRP A 174 -7.13 1.19 -13.37
CA TRP A 174 -7.38 1.42 -11.96
C TRP A 174 -8.86 1.28 -11.62
N HIS A 175 -9.13 0.71 -10.42
CA HIS A 175 -10.50 0.65 -9.91
C HIS A 175 -10.83 1.95 -9.18
N ASN A 176 -10.36 2.08 -7.96
CA ASN A 176 -10.56 3.23 -7.10
C ASN A 176 -9.41 3.30 -6.10
N PHE A 177 -9.31 4.42 -5.38
CA PHE A 177 -8.42 4.56 -4.25
C PHE A 177 -9.22 4.86 -2.98
N TRP A 178 -8.61 4.54 -1.86
CA TRP A 178 -9.08 4.89 -0.53
C TRP A 178 -7.99 5.67 0.17
N ASP A 179 -8.34 6.81 0.71
CA ASP A 179 -7.49 7.62 1.54
C ASP A 179 -8.09 7.77 2.93
N THR A 180 -7.24 7.79 3.94
CA THR A 180 -7.64 8.01 5.33
C THR A 180 -6.67 8.96 5.98
N GLU A 181 -7.18 10.07 6.54
CA GLU A 181 -6.38 10.99 7.32
C GLU A 181 -5.99 10.35 8.65
N LEU A 182 -4.71 10.44 8.98
CA LEU A 182 -4.11 9.90 10.19
C LEU A 182 -3.96 11.02 11.22
N THR A 183 -4.80 10.99 12.24
CA THR A 183 -4.83 12.01 13.31
C THR A 183 -4.29 11.48 14.65
N ILE A 184 -4.08 10.17 14.77
CA ILE A 184 -3.59 9.50 15.98
C ILE A 184 -2.20 8.95 15.72
N GLU A 185 -1.21 9.33 16.53
CA GLU A 185 0.19 8.96 16.35
C GLU A 185 0.42 7.45 16.32
N THR A 186 -0.16 6.70 17.25
CA THR A 186 -0.06 5.23 17.26
C THR A 186 -0.62 4.58 16.01
N SER A 187 -1.70 5.15 15.46
CA SER A 187 -2.31 4.74 14.20
C SER A 187 -1.40 5.01 13.01
N TYR A 188 -0.72 6.15 13.01
CA TYR A 188 0.25 6.52 12.00
C TYR A 188 1.46 5.58 12.02
N LEU A 189 2.07 5.34 13.18
CA LEU A 189 3.24 4.47 13.32
C LEU A 189 2.93 3.02 12.92
N ALA A 190 1.75 2.51 13.29
CA ALA A 190 1.30 1.19 12.87
C ALA A 190 1.13 1.09 11.34
N ARG A 191 0.74 2.17 10.66
CA ARG A 191 0.60 2.19 9.19
C ARG A 191 1.93 2.32 8.47
N LEU A 192 2.90 3.01 9.05
CA LEU A 192 4.28 2.95 8.54
C LEU A 192 4.81 1.52 8.57
N HIS A 193 4.69 0.84 9.72
CA HIS A 193 5.07 -0.57 9.85
C HIS A 193 4.34 -1.45 8.84
N TYR A 194 3.03 -1.28 8.72
CA TYR A 194 2.21 -2.02 7.77
C TYR A 194 2.70 -1.87 6.32
N VAL A 195 2.96 -0.64 5.86
CA VAL A 195 3.40 -0.38 4.49
C VAL A 195 4.79 -0.96 4.25
N HIS A 196 5.74 -0.76 5.18
CA HIS A 196 7.09 -1.31 5.05
C HIS A 196 7.12 -2.85 5.01
N THR A 197 6.24 -3.53 5.76
CA THR A 197 6.24 -4.99 5.86
C THR A 197 5.20 -5.67 4.94
N ASN A 198 4.49 -4.92 4.13
CA ASN A 198 3.42 -5.44 3.29
C ASN A 198 3.90 -6.52 2.30
N ALA A 199 5.09 -6.36 1.71
CA ALA A 199 5.67 -7.37 0.82
C ALA A 199 5.96 -8.72 1.53
N VAL A 200 6.31 -8.67 2.82
CA VAL A 200 6.47 -9.88 3.66
C VAL A 200 5.11 -10.52 3.93
N LYS A 201 4.09 -9.71 4.24
CA LYS A 201 2.70 -10.17 4.43
C LYS A 201 2.17 -10.93 3.21
N HIS A 202 2.50 -10.45 2.00
CA HIS A 202 2.14 -11.10 0.73
C HIS A 202 3.07 -12.25 0.32
N GLY A 203 4.06 -12.60 1.14
CA GLY A 203 4.98 -13.71 0.86
C GLY A 203 5.94 -13.48 -0.30
N LEU A 204 6.10 -12.23 -0.77
CA LEU A 204 6.98 -11.90 -1.89
C LEU A 204 8.47 -11.94 -1.50
N VAL A 205 8.77 -11.61 -0.25
CA VAL A 205 10.11 -11.63 0.34
C VAL A 205 10.03 -12.12 1.78
N LYS A 206 11.15 -12.56 2.34
CA LYS A 206 11.24 -12.96 3.76
C LYS A 206 11.52 -11.78 4.68
N VAL A 207 12.23 -10.77 4.18
CA VAL A 207 12.64 -9.58 4.91
C VAL A 207 12.19 -8.34 4.12
N ALA A 208 11.62 -7.35 4.80
CA ALA A 208 10.97 -6.20 4.16
C ALA A 208 11.90 -5.41 3.23
N ASN A 209 13.16 -5.22 3.62
CA ASN A 209 14.15 -4.46 2.84
C ASN A 209 14.68 -5.20 1.59
N GLU A 210 14.31 -6.47 1.39
CA GLU A 210 14.63 -7.22 0.17
C GLU A 210 13.68 -6.87 -0.98
N TYR A 211 12.48 -6.35 -0.69
CA TYR A 211 11.53 -5.98 -1.74
C TYR A 211 11.89 -4.60 -2.32
N ARG A 212 12.29 -4.59 -3.59
CA ARG A 212 12.87 -3.42 -4.26
C ARG A 212 11.91 -2.23 -4.33
N TRP A 213 10.64 -2.47 -4.57
CA TRP A 213 9.59 -1.45 -4.76
C TRP A 213 8.87 -1.11 -3.44
N CYS A 214 9.63 -1.07 -2.36
CA CYS A 214 9.17 -0.69 -1.04
C CYS A 214 10.20 0.23 -0.36
N SER A 215 9.70 1.18 0.38
CA SER A 215 10.51 2.13 1.15
C SER A 215 11.27 1.51 2.33
N ALA A 216 11.06 0.23 2.67
CA ALA A 216 11.66 -0.40 3.84
C ALA A 216 13.21 -0.29 3.85
N ARG A 217 13.88 -0.54 2.71
CA ARG A 217 15.34 -0.41 2.59
C ARG A 217 15.81 1.03 2.82
N TRP A 218 15.13 1.99 2.20
CA TRP A 218 15.43 3.42 2.40
C TRP A 218 15.23 3.82 3.86
N PHE A 219 14.10 3.43 4.46
CA PHE A 219 13.80 3.70 5.87
C PHE A 219 14.87 3.12 6.80
N GLU A 220 15.21 1.84 6.67
CA GLU A 220 16.20 1.16 7.53
C GLU A 220 17.63 1.73 7.36
N SER A 221 17.94 2.30 6.19
CA SER A 221 19.26 2.93 5.94
C SER A 221 19.36 4.37 6.39
N THR A 222 18.25 5.08 6.54
CA THR A 222 18.21 6.52 6.86
C THR A 222 17.75 6.81 8.29
N ALA A 223 16.90 5.97 8.86
CA ALA A 223 16.44 6.10 10.23
C ALA A 223 17.46 5.54 11.22
N THR A 224 17.40 6.02 12.48
CA THR A 224 18.21 5.43 13.53
C THR A 224 17.72 4.03 13.90
N PRO A 225 18.58 3.11 14.40
CA PRO A 225 18.14 1.79 14.84
C PRO A 225 17.02 1.83 15.88
N ALA A 226 17.00 2.86 16.74
CA ALA A 226 15.94 3.06 17.72
C ALA A 226 14.59 3.37 17.05
N GLN A 227 14.58 4.20 16.01
CA GLN A 227 13.38 4.52 15.23
C GLN A 227 12.85 3.29 14.47
N VAL A 228 13.74 2.53 13.83
CA VAL A 228 13.38 1.28 13.13
C VAL A 228 12.73 0.31 14.11
N LYS A 229 13.38 0.06 15.26
CA LYS A 229 12.85 -0.81 16.32
C LYS A 229 11.48 -0.32 16.82
N THR A 230 11.35 0.98 17.05
CA THR A 230 10.10 1.58 17.51
C THR A 230 8.98 1.34 16.52
N ILE A 231 9.16 1.70 15.23
CA ILE A 231 8.11 1.55 14.21
C ILE A 231 7.73 0.08 14.05
N TYR A 232 8.70 -0.82 13.93
CA TYR A 232 8.42 -2.25 13.77
C TYR A 232 7.85 -2.94 15.03
N SER A 233 7.82 -2.25 16.18
CA SER A 233 7.13 -2.75 17.37
C SER A 233 5.63 -2.48 17.41
N PHE A 234 5.12 -1.57 16.56
CA PHE A 234 3.69 -1.29 16.51
C PHE A 234 2.91 -2.43 15.87
N GLY A 235 1.87 -2.90 16.56
CA GLY A 235 1.03 -4.00 16.05
C GLY A 235 0.26 -3.59 14.80
N VAL A 236 0.40 -4.37 13.73
CA VAL A 236 -0.30 -4.18 12.44
C VAL A 236 -1.63 -4.92 12.36
N SER A 237 -1.95 -5.79 13.31
CA SER A 237 -3.17 -6.62 13.32
C SER A 237 -4.47 -5.82 13.31
N ARG A 238 -4.44 -4.57 13.75
CA ARG A 238 -5.58 -3.64 13.74
C ARG A 238 -5.58 -2.68 12.55
N VAL A 239 -4.58 -2.76 11.68
CA VAL A 239 -4.52 -1.93 10.47
C VAL A 239 -5.46 -2.55 9.44
N ARG A 240 -6.66 -1.98 9.31
CA ARG A 240 -7.64 -2.40 8.30
C ARG A 240 -7.37 -1.64 7.02
N VAL A 241 -6.68 -2.29 6.09
CA VAL A 241 -6.50 -1.83 4.72
C VAL A 241 -6.99 -2.96 3.81
N PHE A 242 -7.82 -2.61 2.84
CA PHE A 242 -8.30 -3.57 1.83
C PHE A 242 -7.18 -3.79 0.81
N ASP A 243 -6.38 -4.80 1.02
CA ASP A 243 -5.25 -5.20 0.18
C ASP A 243 -5.28 -6.69 -0.15
N ASP A 244 -6.37 -7.16 -0.68
CA ASP A 244 -6.41 -8.54 -1.17
C ASP A 244 -5.51 -8.66 -2.41
N PHE A 245 -4.53 -9.54 -2.30
CA PHE A 245 -3.54 -9.83 -3.34
C PHE A 245 -4.03 -10.94 -4.27
#